data_1fa7da2bed89c6cbed4856c63c87dfb7
#
_entry.id   1fa7da2bed89c6cbed4856c63c87dfb7
#
_cell.length_a   1.000
_cell.length_b   1.000
_cell.length_c   1.000
_cell.angle_alpha   90.00
_cell.angle_beta   90.00
_cell.angle_gamma   90.00
#
_symmetry.space_group_name_H-M   'P 1'
#
loop_
_entity.id
_entity.type
_entity.pdbx_description
1 polymer ?
#
loop_
_entity_poly.entity_id
_entity_poly.type
_entity_poly.pdbx_seq_one_letter_code
_entity_poly.pdbx_strand_id
1 'polypeptide(L)'
;MSESEPYPPSEDTFFLADYIKNEKGECALDIGTGSGYLAALLEKSFSLVVATDLVFNVLKKHEYFTTNNVCCNGADAINQQFDLVICNMPYLNTDDVSDVRTDGGKDGLEIPIKIIDSAKSRIKLGGKFIYVTSSLSDFKKLISYTKLEGFDVSILAKKKLFFEELILV
;
A
#
# COMPACT_ATOMS: atom_id res chain seq x y z
N MET A 1 7.88 18.56 5.26
CA MET A 1 6.93 18.70 4.11
C MET A 1 5.54 18.82 4.70
N SER A 2 4.61 19.55 4.08
CA SER A 2 3.25 19.63 4.62
C SER A 2 2.51 18.32 4.33
N GLU A 3 1.61 17.89 5.22
CA GLU A 3 0.75 16.70 5.04
C GLU A 3 -0.09 16.75 3.74
N SER A 4 -0.16 17.88 3.08
CA SER A 4 -0.90 18.11 1.84
C SER A 4 -0.09 17.84 0.55
N GLU A 5 1.18 17.45 0.66
CA GLU A 5 2.01 17.08 -0.49
C GLU A 5 2.04 15.57 -0.67
N PRO A 6 1.90 15.06 -1.92
CA PRO A 6 2.03 13.63 -2.19
C PRO A 6 3.38 13.08 -1.73
N TYR A 7 3.38 11.82 -1.27
CA TYR A 7 4.62 11.10 -1.04
C TYR A 7 5.33 10.89 -2.38
N PRO A 8 6.54 11.42 -2.57
CA PRO A 8 7.26 11.23 -3.82
C PRO A 8 7.71 9.76 -3.94
N PRO A 9 7.72 9.18 -5.15
CA PRO A 9 8.25 7.83 -5.35
C PRO A 9 9.68 7.73 -4.82
N SER A 10 9.94 6.72 -3.99
CA SER A 10 11.25 6.45 -3.40
C SER A 10 11.62 4.96 -3.49
N GLU A 11 12.65 4.53 -2.78
CA GLU A 11 13.22 3.19 -2.90
C GLU A 11 12.20 2.06 -2.64
N ASP A 12 11.29 2.26 -1.71
CA ASP A 12 10.19 1.36 -1.37
C ASP A 12 9.14 1.29 -2.50
N THR A 13 8.77 2.46 -3.04
CA THR A 13 7.84 2.57 -4.18
C THR A 13 8.41 1.86 -5.42
N PHE A 14 9.69 2.10 -5.74
CA PHE A 14 10.33 1.44 -6.89
C PHE A 14 10.51 -0.05 -6.67
N PHE A 15 10.77 -0.48 -5.43
CA PHE A 15 10.86 -1.90 -5.09
C PHE A 15 9.54 -2.63 -5.31
N LEU A 16 8.41 -2.05 -4.89
CA LEU A 16 7.07 -2.58 -5.16
C LEU A 16 6.77 -2.55 -6.66
N ALA A 17 7.06 -1.44 -7.35
CA ALA A 17 6.83 -1.28 -8.78
C ALA A 17 7.52 -2.36 -9.61
N ASP A 18 8.78 -2.69 -9.31
CA ASP A 18 9.54 -3.74 -10.00
C ASP A 18 8.87 -5.11 -9.91
N TYR A 19 8.15 -5.36 -8.84
CA TYR A 19 7.46 -6.62 -8.62
C TYR A 19 6.11 -6.68 -9.33
N ILE A 20 5.31 -5.59 -9.21
CA ILE A 20 3.94 -5.55 -9.73
C ILE A 20 3.85 -5.25 -11.24
N LYS A 21 4.92 -4.79 -11.89
CA LYS A 21 4.92 -4.41 -13.31
C LYS A 21 4.50 -5.52 -14.29
N ASN A 22 4.60 -6.79 -13.86
CA ASN A 22 4.20 -7.95 -14.65
C ASN A 22 2.85 -8.53 -14.22
N GLU A 23 2.24 -7.99 -13.16
CA GLU A 23 0.89 -8.37 -12.74
C GLU A 23 -0.13 -7.84 -13.74
N LYS A 24 -1.21 -8.59 -13.93
CA LYS A 24 -2.30 -8.24 -14.85
C LYS A 24 -3.60 -8.86 -14.39
N GLY A 25 -4.70 -8.23 -14.73
CA GLY A 25 -6.03 -8.69 -14.35
C GLY A 25 -7.11 -7.73 -14.82
N GLU A 26 -8.30 -7.86 -14.27
CA GLU A 26 -9.41 -6.95 -14.54
C GLU A 26 -9.36 -5.72 -13.65
N CYS A 27 -9.21 -5.93 -12.33
CA CYS A 27 -9.34 -4.84 -11.34
C CYS A 27 -8.15 -4.83 -10.39
N ALA A 28 -7.57 -3.65 -10.15
CA ALA A 28 -6.54 -3.43 -9.13
C ALA A 28 -6.88 -2.26 -8.22
N LEU A 29 -6.41 -2.32 -6.96
CA LEU A 29 -6.56 -1.26 -5.96
C LEU A 29 -5.17 -0.88 -5.42
N ASP A 30 -4.87 0.42 -5.44
CA ASP A 30 -3.69 1.02 -4.80
C ASP A 30 -4.13 1.80 -3.56
N ILE A 31 -3.77 1.30 -2.37
CA ILE A 31 -4.13 1.91 -1.09
C ILE A 31 -2.99 2.83 -0.62
N GLY A 32 -3.31 4.09 -0.32
CA GLY A 32 -2.32 5.09 0.04
C GLY A 32 -1.48 5.49 -1.17
N THR A 33 -2.13 5.83 -2.26
CA THR A 33 -1.51 6.00 -3.58
C THR A 33 -0.47 7.13 -3.67
N GLY A 34 -0.51 8.11 -2.76
CA GLY A 34 0.45 9.21 -2.69
C GLY A 34 0.54 9.98 -4.01
N SER A 35 1.66 9.87 -4.72
CA SER A 35 1.88 10.53 -6.01
C SER A 35 1.06 9.93 -7.17
N GLY A 36 0.44 8.76 -7.00
CA GLY A 36 -0.26 8.02 -8.07
C GLY A 36 0.65 7.13 -8.93
N TYR A 37 1.94 7.06 -8.62
CA TYR A 37 2.92 6.34 -9.44
C TYR A 37 2.58 4.85 -9.64
N LEU A 38 2.26 4.15 -8.55
CA LEU A 38 1.94 2.72 -8.61
C LEU A 38 0.60 2.45 -9.32
N ALA A 39 -0.42 3.26 -9.03
CA ALA A 39 -1.70 3.18 -9.72
C ALA A 39 -1.56 3.40 -11.23
N ALA A 40 -0.82 4.42 -11.66
CA ALA A 40 -0.54 4.67 -13.07
C ALA A 40 0.27 3.54 -13.75
N LEU A 41 1.13 2.85 -12.99
CA LEU A 41 1.82 1.66 -13.49
C LEU A 41 0.83 0.51 -13.74
N LEU A 42 -0.10 0.27 -12.81
CA LEU A 42 -1.12 -0.78 -12.92
C LEU A 42 -2.13 -0.51 -14.06
N GLU A 43 -2.44 0.74 -14.40
CA GLU A 43 -3.33 1.09 -15.53
C GLU A 43 -2.84 0.57 -16.88
N LYS A 44 -1.56 0.17 -16.98
CA LYS A 44 -1.01 -0.44 -18.21
C LYS A 44 -1.44 -1.88 -18.42
N SER A 45 -1.91 -2.57 -17.37
CA SER A 45 -2.15 -4.02 -17.37
C SER A 45 -3.45 -4.46 -16.67
N PHE A 46 -4.19 -3.51 -16.10
CA PHE A 46 -5.51 -3.72 -15.51
C PHE A 46 -6.56 -2.86 -16.19
N SER A 47 -7.75 -3.40 -16.40
CA SER A 47 -8.87 -2.69 -17.06
C SER A 47 -9.48 -1.61 -16.17
N LEU A 48 -9.46 -1.85 -14.85
CA LEU A 48 -9.91 -0.91 -13.83
C LEU A 48 -8.84 -0.81 -12.74
N VAL A 49 -8.37 0.39 -12.49
CA VAL A 49 -7.52 0.69 -11.33
C VAL A 49 -8.22 1.73 -10.48
N VAL A 50 -8.32 1.47 -9.19
CA VAL A 50 -8.80 2.43 -8.19
C VAL A 50 -7.62 2.81 -7.31
N ALA A 51 -7.45 4.10 -7.05
CA ALA A 51 -6.44 4.64 -6.16
C ALA A 51 -7.11 5.31 -4.96
N THR A 52 -6.71 4.94 -3.74
CA THR A 52 -7.23 5.58 -2.53
C THR A 52 -6.14 6.33 -1.78
N ASP A 53 -6.53 7.41 -1.13
CA ASP A 53 -5.68 8.13 -0.19
C ASP A 53 -6.54 8.78 0.90
N LEU A 54 -5.98 8.91 2.10
CA LEU A 54 -6.66 9.55 3.23
C LEU A 54 -6.75 11.06 3.03
N VAL A 55 -5.76 11.66 2.34
CA VAL A 55 -5.62 13.10 2.20
C VAL A 55 -6.12 13.58 0.84
N PHE A 56 -7.28 14.25 0.83
CA PHE A 56 -7.91 14.75 -0.39
C PHE A 56 -7.01 15.66 -1.24
N ASN A 57 -6.20 16.50 -0.60
CA ASN A 57 -5.28 17.39 -1.31
C ASN A 57 -4.14 16.64 -2.01
N VAL A 58 -3.77 15.46 -1.51
CA VAL A 58 -2.81 14.56 -2.17
C VAL A 58 -3.38 14.08 -3.49
N LEU A 59 -4.62 13.60 -3.50
CA LEU A 59 -5.30 13.15 -4.72
C LEU A 59 -5.48 14.25 -5.78
N LYS A 60 -5.58 15.50 -5.36
CA LYS A 60 -5.65 16.66 -6.28
C LYS A 60 -4.30 17.02 -6.92
N LYS A 61 -3.21 16.65 -6.28
CA LYS A 61 -1.84 17.03 -6.66
C LYS A 61 -1.05 15.85 -7.23
N HIS A 62 -1.74 14.79 -7.66
CA HIS A 62 -1.08 13.65 -8.29
C HIS A 62 -0.12 14.09 -9.38
N GLU A 63 1.12 13.66 -9.32
CA GLU A 63 2.11 13.84 -10.39
C GLU A 63 1.85 12.87 -11.53
N TYR A 64 1.30 11.69 -11.21
CA TYR A 64 0.92 10.66 -12.16
C TYR A 64 -0.60 10.60 -12.24
N PHE A 65 -1.14 10.87 -13.41
CA PHE A 65 -2.58 10.89 -13.63
C PHE A 65 -3.18 9.49 -13.47
N THR A 66 -4.20 9.38 -12.63
CA THR A 66 -5.00 8.17 -12.43
C THR A 66 -6.48 8.50 -12.59
N THR A 67 -7.26 7.59 -13.16
CA THR A 67 -8.64 7.86 -13.55
C THR A 67 -9.66 7.74 -12.43
N ASN A 68 -9.43 6.84 -11.45
CA ASN A 68 -10.40 6.54 -10.41
C ASN A 68 -9.80 6.77 -9.02
N ASN A 69 -9.92 8.00 -8.53
CA ASN A 69 -9.38 8.41 -7.23
C ASN A 69 -10.49 8.51 -6.19
N VAL A 70 -10.30 7.90 -5.03
CA VAL A 70 -11.24 7.91 -3.91
C VAL A 70 -10.56 8.37 -2.63
N CYS A 71 -11.07 9.45 -2.03
CA CYS A 71 -10.58 9.91 -0.73
C CYS A 71 -11.27 9.11 0.39
N CYS A 72 -10.52 8.21 1.02
CA CYS A 72 -11.01 7.43 2.16
C CYS A 72 -9.85 6.87 2.99
N ASN A 73 -10.18 6.34 4.18
CA ASN A 73 -9.21 5.61 4.98
C ASN A 73 -9.08 4.18 4.44
N GLY A 74 -7.86 3.78 4.03
CA GLY A 74 -7.63 2.47 3.43
C GLY A 74 -8.57 2.17 2.26
N ALA A 75 -9.40 1.14 2.41
CA ALA A 75 -10.42 0.74 1.43
C ALA A 75 -11.86 0.88 1.95
N ASP A 76 -12.11 1.69 2.99
CA ASP A 76 -13.39 1.74 3.70
C ASP A 76 -14.57 2.17 2.81
N ALA A 77 -14.34 3.10 1.86
CA ALA A 77 -15.37 3.57 0.93
C ALA A 77 -15.53 2.68 -0.32
N ILE A 78 -14.77 1.62 -0.44
CA ILE A 78 -14.75 0.77 -1.62
C ILE A 78 -15.70 -0.42 -1.39
N ASN A 79 -16.57 -0.70 -2.38
CA ASN A 79 -17.43 -1.89 -2.35
C ASN A 79 -17.14 -2.89 -3.48
N GLN A 80 -16.09 -2.63 -4.27
CA GLN A 80 -15.58 -3.49 -5.33
C GLN A 80 -14.60 -4.50 -4.77
N GLN A 81 -14.53 -5.71 -5.36
CA GLN A 81 -13.46 -6.68 -5.13
C GLN A 81 -12.45 -6.66 -6.27
N PHE A 82 -11.18 -6.91 -5.95
CA PHE A 82 -10.04 -6.75 -6.84
C PHE A 82 -9.26 -8.05 -7.02
N ASP A 83 -8.65 -8.22 -8.18
CA ASP A 83 -7.70 -9.30 -8.47
C ASP A 83 -6.35 -9.03 -7.78
N LEU A 84 -6.00 -7.73 -7.68
CA LEU A 84 -4.79 -7.27 -7.01
C LEU A 84 -5.09 -6.06 -6.12
N VAL A 85 -4.66 -6.12 -4.88
CA VAL A 85 -4.57 -4.97 -3.97
C VAL A 85 -3.11 -4.74 -3.67
N ILE A 86 -2.66 -3.50 -3.71
CA ILE A 86 -1.29 -3.12 -3.33
C ILE A 86 -1.30 -2.02 -2.28
N CYS A 87 -0.24 -1.96 -1.49
CA CYS A 87 0.01 -0.86 -0.56
C CYS A 87 1.51 -0.70 -0.29
N ASN A 88 2.04 0.49 -0.49
CA ASN A 88 3.29 0.89 0.13
C ASN A 88 2.97 1.40 1.54
N MET A 89 3.08 0.54 2.54
CA MET A 89 2.55 0.82 3.88
C MET A 89 3.36 1.90 4.61
N PRO A 90 2.71 2.79 5.39
CA PRO A 90 3.42 3.59 6.39
C PRO A 90 3.89 2.65 7.51
N TYR A 91 5.19 2.43 7.64
CA TYR A 91 5.77 1.41 8.51
C TYR A 91 6.70 1.95 9.61
N LEU A 92 6.97 3.26 9.64
CA LEU A 92 7.88 3.79 10.66
C LEU A 92 7.27 3.64 12.07
N ASN A 93 8.07 3.10 12.99
CA ASN A 93 7.68 3.00 14.38
C ASN A 93 7.73 4.39 15.03
N THR A 94 6.59 4.90 15.46
CA THR A 94 6.43 6.22 16.07
C THR A 94 5.48 6.15 17.25
N ASP A 95 5.72 6.98 18.28
CA ASP A 95 4.81 7.03 19.43
C ASP A 95 3.45 7.63 19.06
N ASP A 96 3.46 8.65 18.19
CA ASP A 96 2.29 9.31 17.64
C ASP A 96 2.37 9.34 16.10
N VAL A 97 1.22 9.24 15.44
CA VAL A 97 1.13 9.38 13.98
C VAL A 97 1.06 10.87 13.64
N SER A 98 2.20 11.45 13.30
CA SER A 98 2.33 12.86 12.91
C SER A 98 2.45 13.06 11.40
N ASP A 99 3.04 12.10 10.68
CA ASP A 99 3.07 12.08 9.22
C ASP A 99 2.38 10.79 8.72
N VAL A 100 1.14 10.96 8.26
CA VAL A 100 0.31 9.83 7.78
C VAL A 100 0.90 9.08 6.58
N ARG A 101 1.93 9.65 5.92
CA ARG A 101 2.58 9.04 4.75
C ARG A 101 3.62 7.99 5.15
N THR A 102 4.19 8.09 6.34
CA THR A 102 5.33 7.26 6.78
C THR A 102 5.11 6.60 8.12
N ASP A 103 4.35 7.23 9.03
CA ASP A 103 4.21 6.80 10.40
C ASP A 103 3.25 5.63 10.52
N GLY A 104 3.78 4.48 10.92
CA GLY A 104 3.00 3.26 11.16
C GLY A 104 2.36 3.19 12.54
N GLY A 105 2.66 4.17 13.40
CA GLY A 105 2.27 4.17 14.80
C GLY A 105 3.08 3.18 15.63
N LYS A 106 2.56 2.80 16.77
CA LYS A 106 3.26 1.92 17.72
C LYS A 106 3.76 0.63 17.05
N ASP A 107 5.03 0.34 17.23
CA ASP A 107 5.77 -0.78 16.63
C ASP A 107 5.78 -0.76 15.09
N GLY A 108 5.35 0.35 14.46
CA GLY A 108 5.13 0.44 13.01
C GLY A 108 3.99 -0.43 12.51
N LEU A 109 3.01 -0.75 13.36
CA LEU A 109 1.97 -1.75 13.09
C LEU A 109 0.55 -1.20 13.10
N GLU A 110 0.30 -0.12 13.82
CA GLU A 110 -1.07 0.37 14.06
C GLU A 110 -1.80 0.70 12.75
N ILE A 111 -1.15 1.45 11.88
CA ILE A 111 -1.71 1.83 10.57
C ILE A 111 -1.71 0.64 9.58
N PRO A 112 -0.61 -0.14 9.43
CA PRO A 112 -0.63 -1.34 8.60
C PRO A 112 -1.74 -2.34 8.94
N ILE A 113 -2.03 -2.58 10.22
CA ILE A 113 -3.12 -3.45 10.65
C ILE A 113 -4.48 -2.91 10.18
N LYS A 114 -4.75 -1.61 10.36
CA LYS A 114 -6.00 -0.98 9.88
C LYS A 114 -6.15 -1.09 8.36
N ILE A 115 -5.05 -0.96 7.61
CA ILE A 115 -5.04 -1.13 6.15
C ILE A 115 -5.40 -2.58 5.78
N ILE A 116 -4.79 -3.58 6.42
CA ILE A 116 -5.10 -5.01 6.19
C ILE A 116 -6.59 -5.27 6.46
N ASP A 117 -7.12 -4.76 7.57
CA ASP A 117 -8.53 -4.94 7.95
C ASP A 117 -9.50 -4.35 6.93
N SER A 118 -9.19 -3.17 6.39
CA SER A 118 -10.02 -2.54 5.37
C SER A 118 -9.93 -3.26 4.02
N ALA A 119 -8.74 -3.80 3.68
CA ALA A 119 -8.46 -4.43 2.40
C ALA A 119 -9.01 -5.86 2.28
N LYS A 120 -9.01 -6.65 3.36
CA LYS A 120 -9.28 -8.10 3.32
C LYS A 120 -10.59 -8.48 2.62
N SER A 121 -11.65 -7.71 2.82
CA SER A 121 -12.96 -7.95 2.18
C SER A 121 -13.03 -7.45 0.72
N ARG A 122 -12.00 -6.77 0.26
CA ARG A 122 -11.90 -6.18 -1.08
C ARG A 122 -11.06 -7.02 -2.05
N ILE A 123 -10.62 -8.19 -1.64
CA ILE A 123 -9.83 -9.09 -2.45
C ILE A 123 -10.71 -10.26 -2.89
N LYS A 124 -10.73 -10.53 -4.21
CA LYS A 124 -11.42 -11.67 -4.78
C LYS A 124 -10.84 -12.98 -4.24
N LEU A 125 -11.62 -14.04 -4.23
CA LEU A 125 -11.09 -15.38 -3.97
C LEU A 125 -9.99 -15.71 -5.00
N GLY A 126 -8.79 -16.04 -4.52
CA GLY A 126 -7.61 -16.23 -5.36
C GLY A 126 -6.92 -14.93 -5.81
N GLY A 127 -7.43 -13.77 -5.40
CA GLY A 127 -6.75 -12.49 -5.59
C GLY A 127 -5.53 -12.34 -4.69
N LYS A 128 -4.74 -11.29 -4.91
CA LYS A 128 -3.49 -11.02 -4.20
C LYS A 128 -3.55 -9.72 -3.43
N PHE A 129 -2.92 -9.70 -2.27
CA PHE A 129 -2.55 -8.47 -1.57
C PHE A 129 -1.03 -8.39 -1.47
N ILE A 130 -0.42 -7.42 -2.14
CA ILE A 130 1.04 -7.22 -2.14
C ILE A 130 1.35 -5.90 -1.45
N TYR A 131 2.19 -5.95 -0.42
CA TYR A 131 2.58 -4.75 0.32
C TYR A 131 4.07 -4.73 0.65
N VAL A 132 4.61 -3.51 0.80
CA VAL A 132 5.96 -3.28 1.32
C VAL A 132 5.86 -2.89 2.79
N THR A 133 6.76 -3.44 3.58
CA THR A 133 7.06 -3.04 4.95
C THR A 133 8.57 -3.04 5.15
N SER A 134 9.07 -2.77 6.35
CA SER A 134 10.48 -2.62 6.62
C SER A 134 10.91 -3.30 7.91
N SER A 135 12.24 -3.56 8.03
CA SER A 135 12.87 -3.97 9.27
C SER A 135 12.82 -2.91 10.39
N LEU A 136 12.40 -1.68 10.07
CA LEU A 136 12.15 -0.61 11.06
C LEU A 136 10.83 -0.78 11.82
N SER A 137 9.97 -1.71 11.38
CA SER A 137 8.76 -2.12 12.07
C SER A 137 8.86 -3.56 12.56
N ASP A 138 7.91 -3.99 13.40
CA ASP A 138 7.76 -5.42 13.72
C ASP A 138 7.05 -6.18 12.58
N PHE A 139 7.71 -6.23 11.42
CA PHE A 139 7.15 -6.88 10.23
C PHE A 139 6.80 -8.37 10.45
N LYS A 140 7.48 -9.06 11.38
CA LYS A 140 7.17 -10.46 11.69
C LYS A 140 5.80 -10.61 12.34
N LYS A 141 5.48 -9.69 13.23
CA LYS A 141 4.16 -9.62 13.86
C LYS A 141 3.09 -9.22 12.84
N LEU A 142 3.40 -8.29 11.90
CA LEU A 142 2.51 -7.94 10.81
C LEU A 142 2.19 -9.15 9.92
N ILE A 143 3.20 -9.93 9.51
CA ILE A 143 3.02 -11.17 8.75
C ILE A 143 2.15 -12.18 9.52
N SER A 144 2.41 -12.33 10.83
CA SER A 144 1.61 -13.23 11.66
C SER A 144 0.15 -12.77 11.74
N TYR A 145 -0.08 -11.47 11.86
CA TYR A 145 -1.41 -10.88 11.83
C TYR A 145 -2.11 -11.15 10.50
N THR A 146 -1.44 -10.89 9.37
CA THR A 146 -1.98 -11.12 8.03
C THR A 146 -2.42 -12.59 7.85
N LYS A 147 -1.63 -13.55 8.39
CA LYS A 147 -2.01 -14.98 8.39
C LYS A 147 -3.26 -15.26 9.21
N LEU A 148 -3.38 -14.64 10.40
CA LEU A 148 -4.56 -14.79 11.26
C LEU A 148 -5.83 -14.26 10.60
N GLU A 149 -5.70 -13.26 9.72
CA GLU A 149 -6.81 -12.71 8.93
C GLU A 149 -7.19 -13.59 7.72
N GLY A 150 -6.58 -14.77 7.58
CA GLY A 150 -6.97 -15.81 6.61
C GLY A 150 -6.20 -15.79 5.30
N PHE A 151 -5.12 -15.02 5.21
CA PHE A 151 -4.26 -15.01 4.02
C PHE A 151 -3.22 -16.14 4.05
N ASP A 152 -2.93 -16.70 2.87
CA ASP A 152 -1.69 -17.46 2.65
C ASP A 152 -0.56 -16.46 2.37
N VAL A 153 0.41 -16.38 3.29
CA VAL A 153 1.38 -15.29 3.32
C VAL A 153 2.80 -15.80 3.06
N SER A 154 3.47 -15.16 2.11
CA SER A 154 4.88 -15.38 1.81
C SER A 154 5.66 -14.08 1.67
N ILE A 155 6.95 -14.11 2.03
CA ILE A 155 7.88 -13.04 1.69
C ILE A 155 8.31 -13.25 0.25
N LEU A 156 7.98 -12.32 -0.62
CA LEU A 156 8.27 -12.39 -2.05
C LEU A 156 9.70 -11.94 -2.37
N ALA A 157 10.16 -10.89 -1.70
CA ALA A 157 11.50 -10.34 -1.89
C ALA A 157 11.94 -9.51 -0.69
N LYS A 158 13.25 -9.25 -0.62
CA LYS A 158 13.88 -8.34 0.34
C LYS A 158 14.90 -7.48 -0.38
N LYS A 159 14.99 -6.21 0.01
CA LYS A 159 15.96 -5.24 -0.51
C LYS A 159 16.68 -4.55 0.64
N LYS A 160 17.98 -4.78 0.76
CA LYS A 160 18.79 -4.14 1.80
C LYS A 160 19.13 -2.71 1.37
N LEU A 161 18.81 -1.76 2.22
CA LEU A 161 19.22 -0.36 2.14
C LEU A 161 20.26 -0.06 3.21
N PHE A 162 20.70 1.20 3.32
CA PHE A 162 21.76 1.57 4.25
C PHE A 162 21.34 1.42 5.72
N PHE A 163 20.11 1.82 6.05
CA PHE A 163 19.58 1.81 7.43
C PHE A 163 18.48 0.78 7.68
N GLU A 164 17.96 0.13 6.64
CA GLU A 164 16.81 -0.76 6.73
C GLU A 164 16.86 -1.88 5.68
N GLU A 165 16.04 -2.89 5.88
CA GLU A 165 15.71 -3.89 4.86
C GLU A 165 14.23 -3.75 4.52
N LEU A 166 13.93 -3.45 3.26
CA LEU A 166 12.57 -3.49 2.75
C LEU A 166 12.12 -4.94 2.55
N ILE A 167 10.88 -5.23 2.92
CA ILE A 167 10.29 -6.57 2.86
C ILE A 167 9.02 -6.50 2.05
N LEU A 168 8.98 -7.24 0.95
CA LEU A 168 7.82 -7.39 0.09
C LEU A 168 7.06 -8.66 0.49
N VAL A 169 5.79 -8.53 0.80
CA VAL A 169 4.91 -9.59 1.29
C VAL A 169 3.72 -9.74 0.35
#